data_c9630d31e69ce60312e9b5fe65a247c7
#
_entry.id   c9630d31e69ce60312e9b5fe65a247c7
#
_cell.length_a   1.000
_cell.length_b   1.000
_cell.length_c   1.000
_cell.angle_alpha   90.00
_cell.angle_beta   90.00
_cell.angle_gamma   90.00
#
_symmetry.space_group_name_H-M   'P 1'
#
loop_
_entity.id
_entity.type
_entity.pdbx_description
1 polymer ?
#
loop_
_entity_poly.entity_id
_entity_poly.type
_entity_poly.pdbx_seq_one_letter_code
_entity_poly.pdbx_strand_id
1 'polypeptide(L)'
;MKKDPREHVILIVEDEDAIRLTLRDYLKKKGWNVLVASDGVGAIKILLDNEVDVIITDYRMSVLGGDYWIKFLHTFLSDKKIIITSGFLNPEFDIPFKILYKPFDYSELETFILRELGE
;
A
#
# COMPACT_ATOMS: atom_id res chain seq x y z
N MET A 1 -26.32 -0.08 0.18
CA MET A 1 -25.73 0.51 1.39
C MET A 1 -24.23 0.62 1.24
N LYS A 2 -23.68 1.76 1.61
CA LYS A 2 -22.24 1.97 1.52
C LYS A 2 -21.52 1.21 2.63
N LYS A 3 -20.47 0.49 2.27
CA LYS A 3 -19.65 -0.25 3.22
C LYS A 3 -18.88 0.71 4.11
N ASP A 4 -18.77 0.39 5.41
CA ASP A 4 -17.86 1.14 6.29
C ASP A 4 -16.46 1.07 5.70
N PRO A 5 -15.74 2.19 5.53
CA PRO A 5 -14.39 2.15 4.96
C PRO A 5 -13.47 1.14 5.65
N ARG A 6 -13.60 0.99 6.97
CA ARG A 6 -12.73 0.09 7.74
C ARG A 6 -13.03 -1.38 7.55
N GLU A 7 -14.12 -1.73 6.86
CA GLU A 7 -14.38 -3.12 6.45
C GLU A 7 -13.53 -3.53 5.26
N HIS A 8 -12.92 -2.56 4.56
CA HIS A 8 -12.01 -2.85 3.46
C HIS A 8 -10.70 -3.43 4.00
N VAL A 9 -10.03 -4.24 3.18
CA VAL A 9 -8.78 -4.89 3.53
C VAL A 9 -7.61 -4.12 2.93
N ILE A 10 -6.64 -3.79 3.76
CA ILE A 10 -5.44 -3.07 3.37
C ILE A 10 -4.26 -4.03 3.36
N LEU A 11 -3.47 -4.04 2.28
CA LEU A 11 -2.19 -4.73 2.23
C LEU A 11 -1.08 -3.70 2.30
N ILE A 12 -0.18 -3.87 3.27
CA ILE A 12 1.02 -3.04 3.41
C ILE A 12 2.21 -3.84 2.89
N VAL A 13 2.95 -3.27 1.95
CA VAL A 13 4.17 -3.88 1.41
C VAL A 13 5.35 -2.96 1.73
N GLU A 14 6.21 -3.41 2.62
CA GLU A 14 7.32 -2.61 3.15
C GLU A 14 8.41 -3.55 3.65
N ASP A 15 9.64 -3.38 3.17
CA ASP A 15 10.73 -4.30 3.52
C ASP A 15 11.39 -4.00 4.88
N GLU A 16 11.22 -2.80 5.42
CA GLU A 16 11.73 -2.48 6.76
C GLU A 16 10.76 -2.95 7.83
N ASP A 17 11.21 -3.92 8.65
CA ASP A 17 10.36 -4.54 9.68
C ASP A 17 9.75 -3.51 10.63
N ALA A 18 10.56 -2.59 11.11
CA ALA A 18 10.09 -1.59 12.09
C ALA A 18 8.95 -0.74 11.51
N ILE A 19 9.11 -0.27 10.28
CA ILE A 19 8.09 0.55 9.62
C ILE A 19 6.85 -0.27 9.33
N ARG A 20 7.02 -1.46 8.76
CA ARG A 20 5.90 -2.34 8.40
C ARG A 20 5.04 -2.69 9.60
N LEU A 21 5.67 -3.11 10.68
CA LEU A 21 4.93 -3.57 11.86
C LEU A 21 4.32 -2.41 12.65
N THR A 22 4.99 -1.28 12.73
CA THR A 22 4.45 -0.10 13.40
C THR A 22 3.23 0.44 12.65
N LEU A 23 3.29 0.49 11.33
CA LEU A 23 2.18 0.94 10.51
C LEU A 23 1.00 -0.02 10.60
N ARG A 24 1.27 -1.33 10.56
CA ARG A 24 0.23 -2.34 10.76
C ARG A 24 -0.50 -2.12 12.08
N ASP A 25 0.26 -1.95 13.16
CA ASP A 25 -0.32 -1.82 14.50
C ASP A 25 -1.15 -0.54 14.63
N TYR A 26 -0.67 0.56 14.04
CA TYR A 26 -1.41 1.82 14.04
C TYR A 26 -2.77 1.65 13.35
N LEU A 27 -2.77 1.07 12.16
CA LEU A 27 -4.01 0.92 11.39
C LEU A 27 -4.96 -0.09 12.03
N LYS A 28 -4.44 -1.17 12.62
CA LYS A 28 -5.28 -2.13 13.34
C LYS A 28 -5.94 -1.49 14.55
N LYS A 29 -5.24 -0.64 15.27
CA LYS A 29 -5.83 0.11 16.40
C LYS A 29 -6.96 1.02 15.97
N LYS A 30 -6.91 1.51 14.73
CA LYS A 30 -7.97 2.35 14.18
C LYS A 30 -9.14 1.53 13.62
N GLY A 31 -9.07 0.22 13.71
CA GLY A 31 -10.14 -0.67 13.26
C GLY A 31 -10.02 -1.21 11.85
N TRP A 32 -8.91 -0.92 11.16
CA TRP A 32 -8.71 -1.41 9.80
C TRP A 32 -8.33 -2.89 9.77
N ASN A 33 -8.72 -3.59 8.71
CA ASN A 33 -8.25 -4.94 8.42
C ASN A 33 -6.96 -4.85 7.65
N VAL A 34 -5.86 -5.37 8.19
CA VAL A 34 -4.53 -5.15 7.63
C VAL A 34 -3.79 -6.47 7.44
N LEU A 35 -3.27 -6.66 6.24
CA LEU A 35 -2.33 -7.72 5.89
C LEU A 35 -0.99 -7.08 5.56
N VAL A 36 0.11 -7.80 5.76
CA VAL A 36 1.44 -7.24 5.53
C VAL A 36 2.29 -8.19 4.69
N ALA A 37 3.18 -7.61 3.90
CA ALA A 37 4.20 -8.34 3.15
C ALA A 37 5.50 -7.55 3.20
N SER A 38 6.62 -8.26 3.12
CA SER A 38 7.93 -7.61 3.17
C SER A 38 8.49 -7.27 1.79
N ASP A 39 7.87 -7.76 0.74
CA ASP A 39 8.31 -7.50 -0.64
C ASP A 39 7.19 -7.81 -1.63
N GLY A 40 7.45 -7.56 -2.92
CA GLY A 40 6.46 -7.79 -3.95
C GLY A 40 6.07 -9.25 -4.13
N VAL A 41 7.00 -10.18 -3.90
CA VAL A 41 6.70 -11.61 -4.02
C VAL A 41 5.73 -12.03 -2.92
N GLY A 42 5.98 -11.63 -1.68
CA GLY A 42 5.06 -11.88 -0.57
C GLY A 42 3.70 -11.24 -0.80
N ALA A 43 3.69 -10.04 -1.39
CA ALA A 43 2.45 -9.35 -1.73
C ALA A 43 1.63 -10.15 -2.74
N ILE A 44 2.27 -10.68 -3.78
CA ILE A 44 1.58 -11.50 -4.78
C ILE A 44 0.94 -12.73 -4.14
N LYS A 45 1.67 -13.40 -3.24
CA LYS A 45 1.12 -14.56 -2.53
C LYS A 45 -0.15 -14.21 -1.75
N ILE A 46 -0.13 -13.07 -1.05
CA ILE A 46 -1.30 -12.61 -0.30
C ILE A 46 -2.46 -12.28 -1.23
N LEU A 47 -2.18 -11.62 -2.34
CA LEU A 47 -3.20 -11.21 -3.31
C LEU A 47 -3.87 -12.40 -4.00
N LEU A 48 -3.17 -13.52 -4.13
CA LEU A 48 -3.75 -14.73 -4.69
C LEU A 48 -4.78 -15.38 -3.76
N ASP A 49 -4.61 -15.22 -2.45
CA ASP A 49 -5.41 -15.93 -1.46
C ASP A 49 -6.40 -15.02 -0.70
N ASN A 50 -6.36 -13.72 -0.92
CA ASN A 50 -7.17 -12.77 -0.15
C ASN A 50 -7.75 -11.69 -1.03
N GLU A 51 -8.96 -11.24 -0.68
CA GLU A 51 -9.53 -10.02 -1.26
C GLU A 51 -8.85 -8.82 -0.61
N VAL A 52 -8.21 -7.99 -1.41
CA VAL A 52 -7.54 -6.77 -0.94
C VAL A 52 -8.14 -5.59 -1.69
N ASP A 53 -8.48 -4.54 -0.96
CA ASP A 53 -9.09 -3.34 -1.54
C ASP A 53 -8.07 -2.22 -1.76
N VAL A 54 -7.12 -2.07 -0.84
CA VAL A 54 -6.11 -1.01 -0.91
C VAL A 54 -4.73 -1.63 -0.73
N ILE A 55 -3.80 -1.25 -1.59
CA ILE A 55 -2.39 -1.65 -1.47
C ILE A 55 -1.58 -0.41 -1.16
N ILE A 56 -0.85 -0.44 -0.05
CA ILE A 56 0.10 0.60 0.32
C ILE A 56 1.48 -0.02 0.19
N THR A 57 2.27 0.46 -0.75
CA THR A 57 3.57 -0.16 -1.02
C THR A 57 4.68 0.88 -1.11
N ASP A 58 5.82 0.55 -0.50
CA ASP A 58 7.03 1.34 -0.70
C ASP A 58 7.49 1.18 -2.16
N TYR A 59 8.06 2.23 -2.72
CA TYR A 59 8.61 2.20 -4.06
C TYR A 59 9.89 1.38 -4.10
N ARG A 60 10.80 1.62 -3.16
CA ARG A 60 12.11 0.96 -3.13
C ARG A 60 12.09 -0.22 -2.18
N MET A 61 12.22 -1.41 -2.75
CA MET A 61 12.33 -2.65 -1.99
C MET A 61 13.40 -3.52 -2.64
N SER A 62 14.06 -4.35 -1.83
CA SER A 62 15.17 -5.19 -2.31
C SER A 62 14.73 -6.33 -3.20
N VAL A 63 13.51 -6.82 -3.02
CA VAL A 63 12.95 -7.95 -3.79
C VAL A 63 11.68 -7.50 -4.49
N LEU A 64 11.71 -7.46 -5.80
CA LEU A 64 10.61 -7.00 -6.65
C LEU A 64 10.07 -5.66 -6.15
N GLY A 65 10.80 -4.60 -6.44
CA GLY A 65 10.41 -3.24 -6.12
C GLY A 65 10.68 -2.32 -7.30
N GLY A 66 10.58 -1.01 -7.07
CA GLY A 66 10.86 0.01 -8.06
C GLY A 66 9.90 -0.05 -9.24
N ASP A 67 10.40 0.35 -10.42
CA ASP A 67 9.57 0.52 -11.61
C ASP A 67 8.88 -0.77 -12.06
N TYR A 68 9.55 -1.92 -11.94
CA TYR A 68 8.93 -3.18 -12.35
C TYR A 68 7.74 -3.56 -11.48
N TRP A 69 7.85 -3.33 -10.18
CA TRP A 69 6.75 -3.58 -9.25
C TRP A 69 5.57 -2.65 -9.56
N ILE A 70 5.85 -1.37 -9.82
CA ILE A 70 4.81 -0.39 -10.15
C ILE A 70 4.13 -0.76 -11.48
N LYS A 71 4.90 -1.17 -12.48
CA LYS A 71 4.35 -1.62 -13.77
C LYS A 71 3.47 -2.85 -13.61
N PHE A 72 3.88 -3.79 -12.76
CA PHE A 72 3.07 -4.97 -12.46
C PHE A 72 1.73 -4.57 -11.86
N LEU A 73 1.75 -3.71 -10.86
CA LEU A 73 0.53 -3.23 -10.21
C LEU A 73 -0.40 -2.55 -11.21
N HIS A 74 0.15 -1.68 -12.03
CA HIS A 74 -0.62 -0.95 -13.03
C HIS A 74 -1.23 -1.88 -14.08
N THR A 75 -0.47 -2.87 -14.51
CA THR A 75 -0.91 -3.78 -15.58
C THR A 75 -1.95 -4.78 -15.10
N PHE A 76 -1.76 -5.34 -13.91
CA PHE A 76 -2.55 -6.49 -13.46
C PHE A 76 -3.50 -6.19 -12.31
N LEU A 77 -3.30 -5.08 -11.58
CA LEU A 77 -4.06 -4.77 -10.36
C LEU A 77 -4.63 -3.35 -10.37
N SER A 78 -4.90 -2.80 -11.54
CA SER A 78 -5.43 -1.43 -11.67
C SER A 78 -6.83 -1.27 -11.10
N ASP A 79 -7.52 -2.37 -10.81
CA ASP A 79 -8.81 -2.36 -10.13
C ASP A 79 -8.70 -2.10 -8.63
N LYS A 80 -7.50 -2.23 -8.07
CA LYS A 80 -7.25 -1.94 -6.65
C LYS A 80 -6.92 -0.47 -6.45
N LYS A 81 -7.15 0.03 -5.23
CA LYS A 81 -6.67 1.36 -4.84
C LYS A 81 -5.24 1.22 -4.38
N ILE A 82 -4.34 1.99 -4.97
CA ILE A 82 -2.90 1.84 -4.73
C ILE A 82 -2.30 3.17 -4.29
N ILE A 83 -1.56 3.13 -3.19
CA ILE A 83 -0.83 4.27 -2.65
C ILE A 83 0.65 3.87 -2.59
N ILE A 84 1.50 4.66 -3.23
CA ILE A 84 2.94 4.44 -3.22
C ILE A 84 3.55 5.31 -2.13
N THR A 85 4.41 4.74 -1.30
CA THR A 85 5.19 5.53 -0.33
C THR A 85 6.64 5.60 -0.82
N SER A 86 7.25 6.76 -0.71
CA SER A 86 8.62 6.95 -1.16
C SER A 86 9.31 8.08 -0.42
N GLY A 87 10.54 7.83 0.01
CA GLY A 87 11.42 8.89 0.54
C GLY A 87 12.29 9.51 -0.55
N PHE A 88 12.20 8.98 -1.74
CA PHE A 88 13.05 9.40 -2.86
C PHE A 88 12.26 9.40 -4.15
N LEU A 89 12.50 10.42 -4.96
CA LEU A 89 11.71 10.65 -6.15
C LEU A 89 12.55 10.82 -7.36
N ASN A 90 12.59 9.79 -8.15
CA ASN A 90 12.97 9.90 -9.55
C ASN A 90 12.71 8.57 -10.24
N PRO A 91 11.45 8.15 -10.35
CA PRO A 91 11.16 6.93 -11.10
C PRO A 91 11.52 7.15 -12.56
N GLU A 92 11.91 6.10 -13.25
CA GLU A 92 12.24 6.15 -14.67
C GLU A 92 11.03 6.41 -15.54
N PHE A 93 9.83 6.24 -14.99
CA PHE A 93 8.59 6.54 -15.68
C PHE A 93 7.62 7.21 -14.71
N ASP A 94 6.58 7.84 -15.26
CA ASP A 94 5.56 8.46 -14.44
C ASP A 94 4.78 7.40 -13.67
N ILE A 95 4.65 7.60 -12.36
CA ILE A 95 3.90 6.68 -11.51
C ILE A 95 2.41 7.04 -11.58
N PRO A 96 1.56 6.12 -12.05
CA PRO A 96 0.13 6.41 -12.25
C PRO A 96 -0.72 6.28 -10.99
N PHE A 97 -0.11 6.35 -9.81
CA PHE A 97 -0.78 6.18 -8.52
C PHE A 97 -0.51 7.37 -7.62
N LYS A 98 -1.30 7.48 -6.55
CA LYS A 98 -1.05 8.47 -5.51
C LYS A 98 0.27 8.15 -4.81
N ILE A 99 1.06 9.19 -4.57
CA ILE A 99 2.35 9.05 -3.89
C ILE A 99 2.29 9.81 -2.57
N LEU A 100 2.64 9.14 -1.49
CA LEU A 100 2.81 9.75 -0.18
C LEU A 100 4.29 9.75 0.16
N TYR A 101 4.86 10.93 0.33
CA TYR A 101 6.30 11.08 0.52
C TYR A 101 6.70 10.92 1.97
N LYS A 102 7.78 10.21 2.21
CA LYS A 102 8.36 10.04 3.55
C LYS A 102 9.21 11.27 3.89
N PRO A 103 9.25 11.72 5.16
CA PRO A 103 8.46 11.20 6.26
C PRO A 103 7.02 11.71 6.22
N PHE A 104 6.09 10.91 6.71
CA PHE A 104 4.69 11.31 6.79
C PHE A 104 4.11 10.87 8.14
N ASP A 105 3.05 11.56 8.58
CA ASP A 105 2.30 11.13 9.76
C ASP A 105 1.36 10.00 9.38
N TYR A 106 1.14 9.06 10.29
CA TYR A 106 0.22 7.94 10.03
C TYR A 106 -1.22 8.41 9.86
N SER A 107 -1.60 9.51 10.50
CA SER A 107 -2.91 10.13 10.27
C SER A 107 -3.05 10.65 8.84
N GLU A 108 -1.97 11.14 8.26
CA GLU A 108 -1.93 11.58 6.87
C GLU A 108 -2.14 10.41 5.92
N LEU A 109 -1.50 9.28 6.22
CA LEU A 109 -1.71 8.06 5.44
C LEU A 109 -3.17 7.60 5.54
N GLU A 110 -3.76 7.63 6.73
CA GLU A 110 -5.16 7.24 6.91
C GLU A 110 -6.07 8.14 6.07
N THR A 111 -5.77 9.44 6.02
CA THR A 111 -6.51 10.38 5.17
C THR A 111 -6.42 9.98 3.69
N PHE A 112 -5.24 9.59 3.22
CA PHE A 112 -5.05 9.13 1.85
C PHE A 112 -5.88 7.87 1.57
N ILE A 113 -5.88 6.93 2.50
CA ILE A 113 -6.66 5.69 2.36
C ILE A 113 -8.16 6.03 2.22
N LEU A 114 -8.66 6.89 3.09
CA LEU A 114 -10.07 7.28 3.07
C LEU A 114 -10.43 7.94 1.75
N ARG A 115 -9.59 8.82 1.24
CA ARG A 115 -9.83 9.48 -0.05
C ARG A 115 -9.88 8.48 -1.19
N GLU A 116 -8.98 7.51 -1.20
CA GLU A 116 -8.97 6.48 -2.25
C GLU A 116 -10.22 5.60 -2.19
N LEU A 117 -10.80 5.44 -1.00
CA LEU A 117 -12.05 4.71 -0.83
C LEU A 117 -13.28 5.57 -1.06
N GLY A 118 -13.11 6.83 -1.42
CA GLY A 118 -14.22 7.73 -1.74
C GLY A 118 -14.84 8.44 -0.54
N GLU A 119 -14.09 8.52 0.54
CA GLU A 119 -14.60 9.18 1.76
C GLU A 119 -14.09 10.60 1.95
#